data_2efc12c791445472f72c1c7581cacf52
#
_entry.id   2efc12c791445472f72c1c7581cacf52
#
_cell.length_a   1.000
_cell.length_b   1.000
_cell.length_c   1.000
_cell.angle_alpha   90.00
_cell.angle_beta   90.00
_cell.angle_gamma   90.00
#
_symmetry.space_group_name_H-M   'P 1'
#
loop_
_entity.id
_entity.type
_entity.pdbx_description
1 polymer ?
#
loop_
_entity_poly.entity_id
_entity_poly.type
_entity_poly.pdbx_seq_one_letter_code
_entity_poly.pdbx_strand_id
1 'polypeptide(L)'
;MSISFPLSPPAELRKAKISWLQMTRVGAGESDWTYQSQVQVGAGQRWVLDISTPPLTLEVGEPIIAFLCALNGQEGTFYMGDSLNIASRGSLVGSLIVDNFAVAGTSTLPIDHGEGGTGMPAVGDWLELDGCLYKVIKVNTTVSVDVWPRLRMAHEVGTEIIYANTKGIFRLTAPVPWESDGERRRYAPISFTANEVVPQPVPYTS
;
A
#
# COMPACT_ATOMS: atom_id res chain seq x y z
N MET A 1 -27.02 -7.64 -8.84
CA MET A 1 -25.82 -6.88 -9.21
C MET A 1 -24.65 -7.52 -8.51
N SER A 2 -23.61 -7.92 -9.22
CA SER A 2 -22.37 -8.40 -8.60
C SER A 2 -21.52 -7.20 -8.21
N ILE A 3 -20.95 -7.20 -7.01
CA ILE A 3 -20.00 -6.19 -6.56
C ILE A 3 -18.67 -6.49 -7.25
N SER A 4 -18.05 -5.48 -7.86
CA SER A 4 -16.74 -5.60 -8.49
C SER A 4 -15.65 -5.07 -7.56
N PHE A 5 -14.60 -5.85 -7.34
CA PHE A 5 -13.45 -5.48 -6.52
C PHE A 5 -12.26 -5.06 -7.39
N PRO A 6 -11.35 -4.21 -6.87
CA PRO A 6 -11.32 -3.59 -5.53
C PRO A 6 -12.27 -2.39 -5.39
N LEU A 7 -12.85 -2.20 -4.20
CA LEU A 7 -13.74 -1.08 -3.87
C LEU A 7 -12.96 0.20 -3.53
N SER A 8 -13.54 1.35 -3.85
CA SER A 8 -13.03 2.62 -3.34
C SER A 8 -13.63 2.91 -1.96
N PRO A 9 -12.82 3.21 -0.94
CA PRO A 9 -13.32 3.52 0.40
C PRO A 9 -14.07 4.86 0.41
N PRO A 10 -15.06 5.02 1.32
CA PRO A 10 -15.71 6.30 1.57
C PRO A 10 -14.67 7.38 1.93
N ALA A 11 -14.98 8.64 1.59
CA ALA A 11 -14.07 9.77 1.84
C ALA A 11 -13.76 9.94 3.34
N GLU A 12 -14.72 9.63 4.19
CA GLU A 12 -14.62 9.70 5.65
C GLU A 12 -13.60 8.69 6.19
N LEU A 13 -13.53 7.51 5.60
CA LEU A 13 -12.55 6.49 6.01
C LEU A 13 -11.11 6.92 5.69
N ARG A 14 -10.92 7.72 4.65
CA ARG A 14 -9.62 8.30 4.33
C ARG A 14 -9.12 9.31 5.37
N LYS A 15 -10.02 9.85 6.19
CA LYS A 15 -9.70 10.77 7.31
C LYS A 15 -9.45 10.04 8.63
N ALA A 16 -9.64 8.71 8.66
CA ALA A 16 -9.34 7.89 9.83
C ALA A 16 -7.84 7.91 10.14
N LYS A 17 -7.49 7.57 11.37
CA LYS A 17 -6.10 7.32 11.75
C LYS A 17 -5.64 6.03 11.08
N ILE A 18 -4.64 6.12 10.23
CA ILE A 18 -4.04 4.98 9.53
C ILE A 18 -2.62 4.80 10.05
N SER A 19 -2.33 3.63 10.60
CA SER A 19 -0.98 3.23 10.98
C SER A 19 -0.44 2.28 9.93
N TRP A 20 0.70 2.61 9.35
CA TRP A 20 1.38 1.81 8.35
C TRP A 20 2.42 0.94 9.02
N LEU A 21 2.33 -0.37 8.85
CA LEU A 21 3.29 -1.34 9.34
C LEU A 21 4.00 -2.02 8.18
N GLN A 22 5.32 -1.99 8.25
CA GLN A 22 6.23 -2.65 7.34
C GLN A 22 6.45 -4.09 7.79
N MET A 23 5.86 -5.06 7.11
CA MET A 23 6.02 -6.46 7.47
C MET A 23 7.05 -7.14 6.56
N THR A 24 8.06 -7.74 7.19
CA THR A 24 9.11 -8.51 6.51
C THR A 24 9.21 -9.92 7.11
N ARG A 25 9.63 -10.87 6.31
CA ARG A 25 9.97 -12.23 6.76
C ARG A 25 11.47 -12.32 7.00
N VAL A 26 11.88 -12.08 8.23
CA VAL A 26 13.28 -12.15 8.65
C VAL A 26 13.36 -13.09 9.84
N GLY A 27 14.23 -14.09 9.75
CA GLY A 27 14.65 -14.91 10.87
C GLY A 27 15.95 -14.35 11.45
N ALA A 28 15.97 -14.03 12.73
CA ALA A 28 17.17 -13.64 13.45
C ALA A 28 17.43 -14.65 14.57
N GLY A 29 18.65 -15.16 14.64
CA GLY A 29 19.13 -15.99 15.73
C GLY A 29 20.39 -15.39 16.30
N GLU A 30 20.56 -15.45 17.61
CA GLU A 30 21.75 -15.01 18.32
C GLU A 30 22.32 -16.18 19.12
N SER A 31 23.64 -16.30 19.14
CA SER A 31 24.33 -17.30 19.93
C SER A 31 24.40 -16.84 21.38
N ASP A 32 23.88 -17.63 22.31
CA ASP A 32 23.94 -17.36 23.77
C ASP A 32 25.36 -17.31 24.31
N TRP A 33 26.34 -17.85 23.58
CA TRP A 33 27.73 -17.95 24.02
C TRP A 33 28.63 -16.84 23.50
N THR A 34 28.36 -16.36 22.29
CA THR A 34 29.26 -15.42 21.61
C THR A 34 28.58 -14.11 21.21
N TYR A 35 27.26 -14.01 21.43
CA TYR A 35 26.40 -12.88 20.98
C TYR A 35 26.49 -12.61 19.46
N GLN A 36 27.03 -13.57 18.72
CA GLN A 36 27.03 -13.46 17.26
C GLN A 36 25.60 -13.65 16.74
N SER A 37 25.13 -12.68 15.96
CA SER A 37 23.82 -12.75 15.34
C SER A 37 23.91 -13.24 13.89
N GLN A 38 23.01 -14.13 13.52
CA GLN A 38 22.79 -14.56 12.15
C GLN A 38 21.41 -14.12 11.70
N VAL A 39 21.33 -13.44 10.58
CA VAL A 39 20.09 -12.95 10.02
C VAL A 39 19.81 -13.62 8.67
N GLN A 40 18.68 -14.29 8.57
CA GLN A 40 18.18 -14.87 7.34
C GLN A 40 17.03 -14.01 6.82
N VAL A 41 17.20 -13.40 5.64
CA VAL A 41 16.21 -12.54 5.02
C VAL A 41 15.39 -13.32 4.02
N GLY A 42 14.09 -13.46 4.28
CA GLY A 42 13.13 -14.03 3.34
C GLY A 42 12.65 -12.99 2.30
N ALA A 43 12.09 -13.47 1.21
CA ALA A 43 11.57 -12.61 0.14
C ALA A 43 10.24 -11.90 0.49
N GLY A 44 9.53 -12.39 1.53
CA GLY A 44 8.21 -11.90 1.88
C GLY A 44 8.26 -10.51 2.51
N GLN A 45 7.70 -9.53 1.82
CA GLN A 45 7.52 -8.14 2.30
C GLN A 45 6.11 -7.71 1.95
N ARG A 46 5.44 -6.92 2.79
CA ARG A 46 4.14 -6.31 2.49
C ARG A 46 3.83 -5.16 3.42
N TRP A 47 2.92 -4.32 3.00
CA TRP A 47 2.28 -3.34 3.87
C TRP A 47 1.14 -3.96 4.66
N VAL A 48 1.00 -3.52 5.90
CA VAL A 48 -0.14 -3.82 6.76
C VAL A 48 -0.67 -2.49 7.27
N LEU A 49 -1.98 -2.34 7.28
CA LEU A 49 -2.68 -1.15 7.76
C LEU A 49 -3.45 -1.49 9.02
N ASP A 50 -3.29 -0.64 10.04
CA ASP A 50 -4.22 -0.57 11.16
C ASP A 50 -4.99 0.74 11.04
N ILE A 51 -6.29 0.63 10.82
CA ILE A 51 -7.19 1.75 10.61
C ILE A 51 -8.09 1.88 11.82
N SER A 52 -8.18 3.09 12.37
CA SER A 52 -9.06 3.39 13.50
C SER A 52 -9.78 4.72 13.27
N THR A 53 -11.11 4.69 13.39
CA THR A 53 -11.93 5.89 13.29
C THR A 53 -12.15 6.50 14.68
N PRO A 54 -12.42 7.80 14.79
CA PRO A 54 -13.03 8.37 16.00
C PRO A 54 -14.48 7.84 16.14
N PRO A 55 -15.17 8.12 17.28
CA PRO A 55 -16.61 7.90 17.36
C PRO A 55 -17.34 8.62 16.22
N LEU A 56 -18.23 7.92 15.53
CA LEU A 56 -18.87 8.39 14.29
C LEU A 56 -20.33 8.77 14.54
N THR A 57 -20.79 9.84 13.90
CA THR A 57 -22.22 10.13 13.82
C THR A 57 -22.89 9.15 12.86
N LEU A 58 -24.21 9.00 12.91
CA LEU A 58 -24.97 8.11 12.05
C LEU A 58 -24.66 8.36 10.57
N GLU A 59 -24.67 9.61 10.14
CA GLU A 59 -24.46 10.00 8.75
C GLU A 59 -23.08 9.62 8.21
N VAL A 60 -22.06 9.63 9.07
CA VAL A 60 -20.66 9.31 8.70
C VAL A 60 -20.40 7.82 8.84
N GLY A 61 -21.02 7.16 9.82
CA GLY A 61 -20.79 5.75 10.12
C GLY A 61 -21.47 4.81 9.12
N GLU A 62 -22.70 5.12 8.71
CA GLU A 62 -23.47 4.27 7.79
C GLU A 62 -22.74 3.96 6.45
N PRO A 63 -22.16 4.95 5.75
CA PRO A 63 -21.38 4.66 4.55
C PRO A 63 -20.17 3.76 4.80
N ILE A 64 -19.53 3.89 5.97
CA ILE A 64 -18.38 3.05 6.33
C ILE A 64 -18.85 1.63 6.62
N ILE A 65 -19.94 1.46 7.37
CA ILE A 65 -20.50 0.13 7.66
C ILE A 65 -20.98 -0.54 6.38
N ALA A 66 -21.68 0.17 5.51
CA ALA A 66 -22.11 -0.34 4.22
C ALA A 66 -20.92 -0.79 3.36
N PHE A 67 -19.83 -0.04 3.35
CA PHE A 67 -18.59 -0.41 2.68
C PHE A 67 -17.99 -1.69 3.28
N LEU A 68 -17.92 -1.82 4.62
CA LEU A 68 -17.43 -3.03 5.28
C LEU A 68 -18.31 -4.24 4.99
N CYS A 69 -19.64 -4.06 4.94
CA CYS A 69 -20.58 -5.12 4.53
C CYS A 69 -20.35 -5.52 3.07
N ALA A 70 -20.12 -4.55 2.17
CA ALA A 70 -19.85 -4.82 0.76
C ALA A 70 -18.55 -5.60 0.52
N LEU A 71 -17.55 -5.47 1.40
CA LEU A 71 -16.31 -6.26 1.37
C LEU A 71 -16.54 -7.72 1.76
N ASN A 72 -17.66 -8.04 2.42
CA ASN A 72 -17.98 -9.40 2.87
C ASN A 72 -16.81 -10.07 3.62
N GLY A 73 -16.28 -9.37 4.62
CA GLY A 73 -15.12 -9.83 5.40
C GLY A 73 -13.84 -9.90 4.55
N GLN A 74 -13.26 -11.09 4.46
CA GLN A 74 -11.98 -11.31 3.76
C GLN A 74 -12.15 -11.59 2.25
N GLU A 75 -13.37 -11.61 1.71
CA GLU A 75 -13.59 -11.88 0.28
C GLU A 75 -13.16 -10.70 -0.57
N GLY A 76 -13.63 -9.51 -0.22
CA GLY A 76 -13.40 -8.31 -0.98
C GLY A 76 -12.03 -7.69 -0.78
N THR A 77 -11.69 -6.83 -1.72
CA THR A 77 -10.49 -5.98 -1.69
C THR A 77 -10.87 -4.53 -1.86
N PHE A 78 -10.00 -3.63 -1.42
CA PHE A 78 -10.25 -2.19 -1.53
C PHE A 78 -8.95 -1.41 -1.74
N TYR A 79 -9.09 -0.24 -2.32
CA TYR A 79 -7.98 0.69 -2.50
C TYR A 79 -7.72 1.47 -1.23
N MET A 80 -6.43 1.64 -0.85
CA MET A 80 -6.03 2.55 0.21
C MET A 80 -4.66 3.14 -0.12
N GLY A 81 -4.51 4.42 0.19
CA GLY A 81 -3.25 5.17 0.08
C GLY A 81 -3.02 6.02 1.32
N ASP A 82 -1.85 6.64 1.39
CA ASP A 82 -1.50 7.53 2.49
C ASP A 82 -2.14 8.91 2.25
N SER A 83 -3.10 9.26 3.09
CA SER A 83 -3.83 10.54 3.01
C SER A 83 -2.95 11.78 3.27
N LEU A 84 -1.76 11.62 3.84
CA LEU A 84 -0.81 12.70 4.08
C LEU A 84 0.11 12.94 2.87
N ASN A 85 0.33 11.93 2.03
CA ASN A 85 1.21 11.97 0.87
C ASN A 85 0.41 11.87 -0.43
N ILE A 86 -0.42 12.86 -0.69
CA ILE A 86 -1.26 12.92 -1.90
C ILE A 86 -0.50 13.32 -3.17
N ALA A 87 0.73 13.83 -3.04
CA ALA A 87 1.62 14.21 -4.12
C ALA A 87 3.07 13.95 -3.73
N SER A 88 3.96 13.85 -4.71
CA SER A 88 5.41 13.80 -4.47
C SER A 88 5.89 15.06 -3.74
N ARG A 89 6.81 14.89 -2.81
CA ARG A 89 7.53 15.99 -2.15
C ARG A 89 8.79 16.37 -2.90
N GLY A 90 9.12 15.62 -3.94
CA GLY A 90 10.21 15.91 -4.86
C GLY A 90 9.85 17.00 -5.88
N SER A 91 10.60 17.02 -6.96
CA SER A 91 10.40 17.96 -8.06
C SER A 91 9.66 17.37 -9.27
N LEU A 92 8.99 16.22 -9.09
CA LEU A 92 8.31 15.51 -10.17
C LEU A 92 7.18 16.35 -10.78
N VAL A 93 7.19 16.44 -12.11
CA VAL A 93 6.16 17.05 -12.93
C VAL A 93 5.95 16.19 -14.17
N GLY A 94 4.70 16.06 -14.65
CA GLY A 94 4.38 15.31 -15.86
C GLY A 94 4.39 13.80 -15.65
N SER A 95 4.72 13.04 -16.68
CA SER A 95 4.69 11.58 -16.66
C SER A 95 6.02 10.99 -16.16
N LEU A 96 5.93 9.97 -15.31
CA LEU A 96 7.05 9.13 -14.86
C LEU A 96 6.81 7.71 -15.33
N ILE A 97 7.81 7.07 -15.89
CA ILE A 97 7.71 5.72 -16.47
C ILE A 97 8.91 4.86 -16.04
N VAL A 98 8.77 3.57 -16.23
CA VAL A 98 9.87 2.60 -16.07
C VAL A 98 10.81 2.71 -17.29
N ASP A 99 12.09 3.03 -17.06
CA ASP A 99 13.11 3.20 -18.11
C ASP A 99 13.54 1.86 -18.74
N ASN A 100 13.91 0.90 -17.90
CA ASN A 100 14.39 -0.39 -18.31
C ASN A 100 13.57 -1.50 -17.65
N PHE A 101 13.55 -2.69 -18.24
CA PHE A 101 12.87 -3.85 -17.67
C PHE A 101 13.22 -4.04 -16.19
N ALA A 102 12.23 -3.87 -15.33
CA ALA A 102 12.40 -3.97 -13.89
C ALA A 102 12.04 -5.38 -13.41
N VAL A 103 13.05 -6.11 -12.92
CA VAL A 103 12.91 -7.51 -12.52
C VAL A 103 12.20 -7.64 -11.17
N ALA A 104 11.23 -8.56 -11.06
CA ALA A 104 10.59 -8.90 -9.80
C ALA A 104 11.61 -9.28 -8.71
N GLY A 105 11.38 -8.86 -7.48
CA GLY A 105 12.24 -9.16 -6.34
C GLY A 105 13.44 -8.23 -6.17
N THR A 106 13.71 -7.32 -7.11
CA THR A 106 14.72 -6.26 -6.94
C THR A 106 14.16 -5.10 -6.11
N SER A 107 15.04 -4.34 -5.48
CA SER A 107 14.68 -3.09 -4.77
C SER A 107 14.93 -1.84 -5.61
N THR A 108 15.66 -1.95 -6.70
CA THR A 108 15.99 -0.82 -7.59
C THR A 108 14.99 -0.76 -8.72
N LEU A 109 14.33 0.39 -8.84
CA LEU A 109 13.39 0.72 -9.90
C LEU A 109 14.07 1.69 -10.86
N PRO A 110 14.32 1.31 -12.12
CA PRO A 110 14.77 2.23 -13.15
C PRO A 110 13.62 3.15 -13.55
N ILE A 111 13.88 4.43 -13.62
CA ILE A 111 12.86 5.47 -13.93
C ILE A 111 13.33 6.36 -15.06
N ASP A 112 12.39 6.77 -15.89
CA ASP A 112 12.56 7.79 -16.91
C ASP A 112 11.33 8.69 -16.96
N HIS A 113 11.45 9.77 -17.68
CA HIS A 113 10.37 10.73 -17.87
C HIS A 113 9.61 10.40 -19.16
N GLY A 114 8.31 10.24 -19.02
CA GLY A 114 7.41 10.21 -20.17
C GLY A 114 7.20 11.63 -20.75
N GLU A 115 6.16 11.77 -21.55
CA GLU A 115 5.84 13.03 -22.21
C GLU A 115 5.64 14.17 -21.20
N GLY A 116 6.41 15.23 -21.33
CA GLY A 116 6.38 16.39 -20.44
C GLY A 116 6.89 16.12 -19.02
N GLY A 117 7.49 14.96 -18.77
CA GLY A 117 8.00 14.59 -17.45
C GLY A 117 9.34 15.25 -17.13
N THR A 118 9.52 15.65 -15.89
CA THR A 118 10.78 16.20 -15.35
C THR A 118 10.88 15.98 -13.85
N GLY A 119 12.10 16.13 -13.30
CA GLY A 119 12.33 16.12 -11.87
C GLY A 119 12.54 14.73 -11.28
N MET A 120 12.61 14.62 -9.97
CA MET A 120 12.89 13.38 -9.25
C MET A 120 11.98 13.25 -8.03
N PRO A 121 11.60 12.00 -7.64
CA PRO A 121 10.94 11.79 -6.37
C PRO A 121 11.86 12.09 -5.20
N ALA A 122 11.30 12.44 -4.06
CA ALA A 122 12.04 12.56 -2.82
C ALA A 122 12.05 11.24 -2.03
N VAL A 123 13.08 11.05 -1.20
CA VAL A 123 13.09 9.93 -0.25
C VAL A 123 11.85 10.02 0.66
N GLY A 124 11.11 8.91 0.75
CA GLY A 124 9.86 8.80 1.48
C GLY A 124 8.61 9.12 0.66
N ASP A 125 8.73 9.44 -0.62
CA ASP A 125 7.57 9.51 -1.52
C ASP A 125 6.97 8.12 -1.77
N TRP A 126 5.68 8.10 -2.08
CA TRP A 126 5.00 6.91 -2.50
C TRP A 126 4.94 6.83 -4.02
N LEU A 127 5.15 5.63 -4.53
CA LEU A 127 4.99 5.28 -5.93
C LEU A 127 4.00 4.13 -6.04
N GLU A 128 3.19 4.14 -7.08
CA GLU A 128 2.27 3.06 -7.40
C GLU A 128 2.60 2.52 -8.78
N LEU A 129 2.77 1.20 -8.87
CA LEU A 129 2.92 0.47 -10.12
C LEU A 129 1.95 -0.71 -10.10
N ASP A 130 1.06 -0.78 -11.08
CA ASP A 130 0.09 -1.88 -11.25
C ASP A 130 -0.68 -2.21 -9.96
N GLY A 131 -1.09 -1.18 -9.20
CA GLY A 131 -1.85 -1.33 -7.94
C GLY A 131 -1.02 -1.78 -6.74
N CYS A 132 0.29 -1.85 -6.85
CA CYS A 132 1.21 -2.09 -5.76
C CYS A 132 1.84 -0.79 -5.25
N LEU A 133 1.92 -0.65 -3.94
CA LEU A 133 2.53 0.52 -3.30
C LEU A 133 4.00 0.30 -2.96
N TYR A 134 4.80 1.28 -3.32
CA TYR A 134 6.23 1.33 -3.03
C TYR A 134 6.60 2.64 -2.37
N LYS A 135 7.50 2.60 -1.41
CA LYS A 135 8.07 3.78 -0.78
C LYS A 135 9.50 3.99 -1.24
N VAL A 136 9.83 5.17 -1.70
CA VAL A 136 11.20 5.53 -2.08
C VAL A 136 12.07 5.57 -0.82
N ILE A 137 13.08 4.71 -0.76
CA ILE A 137 14.03 4.64 0.36
C ILE A 137 15.36 5.32 0.02
N LYS A 138 15.68 5.43 -1.26
CA LYS A 138 16.88 6.11 -1.73
C LYS A 138 16.71 6.57 -3.18
N VAL A 139 17.25 7.73 -3.48
CA VAL A 139 17.41 8.22 -4.84
C VAL A 139 18.87 7.97 -5.21
N ASN A 140 19.13 7.08 -6.18
CA ASN A 140 20.49 6.68 -6.53
C ASN A 140 21.10 7.65 -7.56
N THR A 141 20.35 7.90 -8.63
CA THR A 141 20.76 8.74 -9.75
C THR A 141 19.52 9.42 -10.35
N THR A 142 19.70 10.15 -11.43
CA THR A 142 18.57 10.73 -12.18
C THR A 142 17.73 9.70 -12.94
N VAL A 143 18.14 8.44 -12.93
CA VAL A 143 17.49 7.34 -13.68
C VAL A 143 17.14 6.13 -12.83
N SER A 144 17.31 6.19 -11.52
CA SER A 144 16.90 5.06 -10.65
C SER A 144 16.67 5.47 -9.20
N VAL A 145 15.74 4.75 -8.56
CA VAL A 145 15.42 4.86 -7.14
C VAL A 145 15.38 3.47 -6.50
N ASP A 146 15.74 3.40 -5.22
CA ASP A 146 15.50 2.19 -4.45
C ASP A 146 14.19 2.33 -3.70
N VAL A 147 13.40 1.25 -3.72
CA VAL A 147 12.05 1.21 -3.17
C VAL A 147 11.89 0.08 -2.13
N TRP A 148 10.97 0.27 -1.23
CA TRP A 148 10.45 -0.78 -0.35
C TRP A 148 8.93 -0.84 -0.50
N PRO A 149 8.34 -2.01 -0.59
CA PRO A 149 8.92 -3.36 -0.69
C PRO A 149 9.69 -3.58 -1.99
N ARG A 150 10.36 -4.74 -2.12
CA ARG A 150 10.92 -5.16 -3.41
C ARG A 150 9.82 -5.27 -4.44
N LEU A 151 10.15 -5.07 -5.70
CA LEU A 151 9.21 -5.14 -6.81
C LEU A 151 8.44 -6.48 -6.79
N ARG A 152 7.11 -6.39 -6.77
CA ARG A 152 6.21 -7.54 -6.64
C ARG A 152 6.16 -8.39 -7.90
N MET A 153 6.25 -7.72 -9.03
CA MET A 153 6.24 -8.30 -10.36
C MET A 153 7.29 -7.63 -11.22
N ALA A 154 7.54 -8.21 -12.39
CA ALA A 154 8.34 -7.56 -13.41
C ALA A 154 7.50 -6.46 -14.08
N HIS A 155 8.15 -5.35 -14.42
CA HIS A 155 7.52 -4.25 -15.13
C HIS A 155 8.26 -3.98 -16.43
N GLU A 156 7.50 -3.86 -17.51
CA GLU A 156 8.02 -3.56 -18.84
C GLU A 156 8.44 -2.08 -18.95
N VAL A 157 9.30 -1.81 -19.90
CA VAL A 157 9.70 -0.44 -20.27
C VAL A 157 8.46 0.37 -20.67
N GLY A 158 8.36 1.59 -20.17
CA GLY A 158 7.22 2.45 -20.45
C GLY A 158 6.03 2.24 -19.52
N THR A 159 6.07 1.28 -18.57
CA THR A 159 5.03 1.15 -17.54
C THR A 159 4.92 2.46 -16.76
N GLU A 160 3.71 3.00 -16.64
CA GLU A 160 3.46 4.25 -15.92
C GLU A 160 3.68 4.08 -14.42
N ILE A 161 4.36 5.04 -13.82
CA ILE A 161 4.59 5.14 -12.38
C ILE A 161 3.73 6.28 -11.84
N ILE A 162 2.72 5.94 -11.05
CA ILE A 162 1.86 6.92 -10.40
C ILE A 162 2.55 7.41 -9.12
N TYR A 163 2.68 8.72 -8.96
CA TYR A 163 3.30 9.36 -7.80
C TYR A 163 2.39 10.37 -7.08
N ALA A 164 1.15 10.53 -7.56
CA ALA A 164 0.14 11.36 -6.94
C ALA A 164 -1.12 10.54 -6.64
N ASN A 165 -1.71 10.72 -5.45
CA ASN A 165 -2.87 9.94 -4.99
C ASN A 165 -2.67 8.42 -5.10
N THR A 166 -1.47 7.96 -4.83
CA THR A 166 -1.07 6.56 -4.92
C THR A 166 -1.94 5.67 -4.04
N LYS A 167 -2.28 4.48 -4.55
CA LYS A 167 -3.15 3.51 -3.89
C LYS A 167 -2.57 2.12 -4.03
N GLY A 168 -2.67 1.34 -2.97
CA GLY A 168 -2.47 -0.11 -3.02
C GLY A 168 -3.78 -0.84 -2.86
N ILE A 169 -3.77 -2.12 -3.15
CA ILE A 169 -4.93 -3.00 -2.97
C ILE A 169 -4.76 -3.74 -1.64
N PHE A 170 -5.77 -3.65 -0.79
CA PHE A 170 -5.78 -4.24 0.54
C PHE A 170 -6.96 -5.18 0.74
N ARG A 171 -6.83 -6.09 1.70
CA ARG A 171 -7.84 -7.04 2.13
C ARG A 171 -7.91 -7.08 3.64
N LEU A 172 -9.10 -7.14 4.21
CA LEU A 172 -9.30 -7.28 5.64
C LEU A 172 -8.65 -8.57 6.16
N THR A 173 -8.12 -8.53 7.38
CA THR A 173 -7.53 -9.69 8.04
C THR A 173 -8.57 -10.52 8.79
N ALA A 174 -9.68 -9.91 9.19
CA ALA A 174 -10.79 -10.52 9.91
C ALA A 174 -12.10 -9.73 9.66
N PRO A 175 -13.26 -10.30 9.96
CA PRO A 175 -14.51 -9.54 10.03
C PRO A 175 -14.39 -8.37 11.00
N VAL A 176 -15.00 -7.23 10.67
CA VAL A 176 -14.89 -6.01 11.45
C VAL A 176 -16.16 -5.84 12.31
N PRO A 177 -16.07 -5.88 13.63
CA PRO A 177 -17.21 -5.58 14.49
C PRO A 177 -17.45 -4.08 14.53
N TRP A 178 -18.70 -3.68 14.73
CA TRP A 178 -19.11 -2.32 15.04
C TRP A 178 -20.19 -2.31 16.12
N GLU A 179 -20.19 -1.26 16.93
CA GLU A 179 -21.13 -1.08 18.02
C GLU A 179 -21.89 0.23 17.85
N SER A 180 -23.20 0.21 18.08
CA SER A 180 -24.06 1.39 18.03
C SER A 180 -24.54 1.77 19.41
N ASP A 181 -24.45 3.05 19.75
CA ASP A 181 -25.05 3.68 20.94
C ASP A 181 -26.36 4.37 20.51
N GLY A 182 -27.47 3.70 20.80
CA GLY A 182 -28.81 4.17 20.42
C GLY A 182 -29.22 5.48 21.13
N GLU A 183 -28.79 5.69 22.38
CA GLU A 183 -29.11 6.89 23.13
C GLU A 183 -28.40 8.13 22.57
N ARG A 184 -27.12 7.97 22.23
CA ARG A 184 -26.29 9.05 21.68
C ARG A 184 -26.34 9.16 20.15
N ARG A 185 -27.02 8.23 19.48
CA ARG A 185 -27.11 8.13 18.04
C ARG A 185 -25.73 8.19 17.36
N ARG A 186 -24.79 7.41 17.88
CA ARG A 186 -23.40 7.35 17.44
C ARG A 186 -22.91 5.92 17.36
N TYR A 187 -21.91 5.70 16.53
CA TYR A 187 -21.13 4.48 16.50
C TYR A 187 -19.88 4.64 17.36
N ALA A 188 -19.50 3.58 18.06
CA ALA A 188 -18.19 3.47 18.70
C ALA A 188 -17.08 3.54 17.63
N PRO A 189 -15.82 3.83 18.01
CA PRO A 189 -14.70 3.77 17.08
C PRO A 189 -14.64 2.42 16.38
N ILE A 190 -14.56 2.43 15.05
CA ILE A 190 -14.40 1.23 14.24
C ILE A 190 -12.90 1.06 13.99
N SER A 191 -12.36 -0.12 14.33
CA SER A 191 -10.95 -0.42 14.14
C SER A 191 -10.79 -1.76 13.43
N PHE A 192 -9.91 -1.81 12.44
CA PHE A 192 -9.61 -3.03 11.69
C PHE A 192 -8.22 -3.00 11.08
N THR A 193 -7.71 -4.20 10.81
CA THR A 193 -6.42 -4.42 10.16
C THR A 193 -6.64 -4.93 8.75
N ALA A 194 -5.83 -4.46 7.82
CA ALA A 194 -5.84 -4.92 6.43
C ALA A 194 -4.41 -5.20 5.94
N ASN A 195 -4.28 -6.25 5.14
CA ASN A 195 -3.02 -6.62 4.51
C ASN A 195 -3.02 -6.22 3.04
N GLU A 196 -1.88 -5.74 2.55
CA GLU A 196 -1.66 -5.56 1.12
C GLU A 196 -1.84 -6.89 0.39
N VAL A 197 -2.58 -6.86 -0.70
CA VAL A 197 -2.74 -8.00 -1.61
C VAL A 197 -1.54 -8.03 -2.54
N VAL A 198 -0.65 -9.01 -2.34
CA VAL A 198 0.50 -9.21 -3.20
C VAL A 198 0.04 -10.00 -4.43
N PRO A 199 0.23 -9.49 -5.64
CA PRO A 199 -0.09 -10.23 -6.85
C PRO A 199 0.63 -11.58 -6.88
N GLN A 200 -0.06 -12.62 -7.36
CA GLN A 200 0.59 -13.90 -7.61
C GLN A 200 1.49 -13.74 -8.84
N PRO A 201 2.75 -14.20 -8.80
CA PRO A 201 3.55 -14.26 -10.01
C PRO A 201 2.82 -15.13 -11.03
N VAL A 202 2.62 -14.61 -12.22
CA VAL A 202 2.05 -15.41 -13.33
C VAL A 202 3.00 -16.59 -13.54
N PRO A 203 2.54 -17.86 -13.45
CA PRO A 203 3.40 -18.98 -13.73
C PRO A 203 3.90 -18.83 -15.17
N TYR A 204 5.21 -18.84 -15.34
CA TYR A 204 5.80 -18.89 -16.66
C TYR A 204 5.28 -20.14 -17.36
N THR A 205 4.41 -19.96 -18.33
CA THR A 205 4.06 -21.03 -19.28
C THR A 205 5.26 -21.21 -20.18
N SER A 206 6.03 -22.25 -19.89
CA SER A 206 7.12 -22.74 -20.73
C SER A 206 6.61 -23.25 -22.08
#